data_196b8bbf4f77148eb3e9b958101e49fa
#
_entry.id   196b8bbf4f77148eb3e9b958101e49fa
#
_cell.length_a   1.000
_cell.length_b   1.000
_cell.length_c   1.000
_cell.angle_alpha   90.00
_cell.angle_beta   90.00
_cell.angle_gamma   90.00
#
_symmetry.space_group_name_H-M   'P 1'
#
loop_
_entity.id
_entity.type
_entity.pdbx_description
1 polymer ?
#
loop_
_entity_poly.entity_id
_entity_poly.type
_entity_poly.pdbx_seq_one_letter_code
_entity_poly.pdbx_strand_id
1 'polypeptide(L)'
;SKEMILGSSGNQGAGAFYSHQIEQSARLDYADNSHFDRNYGDGTDGSNTDFTLSFWIKRVGRFGSTSILINPRDGTSGTALNEVGWDTSNQFYFNNSNSGDTILKTNAVFRDPTSWFNLVISADLNNGTNSERLKIYLNGSEMTYATDNRGSYTSAAGFGRGGSWVLGDYYSGTSYTPDMYLAEHVYIDGTTYGPDSFGETKGGVWIPKSVSGLTFGTLGYYLKFEDSSNLGNDSSGND
;
A
#
# COMPACT_ATOMS: atom_id res chain seq x y z
N SER A 1 22.92 -27.35 -32.71
CA SER A 1 22.65 -26.28 -31.75
C SER A 1 22.22 -26.89 -30.41
N LYS A 2 23.11 -26.79 -29.42
CA LYS A 2 22.76 -27.14 -28.03
C LYS A 2 22.01 -25.94 -27.45
N GLU A 3 20.70 -26.06 -27.24
CA GLU A 3 19.97 -25.22 -26.33
C GLU A 3 20.58 -25.43 -24.93
N MET A 4 21.13 -24.37 -24.41
CA MET A 4 21.54 -24.31 -23.02
C MET A 4 20.24 -24.03 -22.21
N ILE A 5 19.60 -25.13 -21.80
CA ILE A 5 18.61 -25.10 -20.75
C ILE A 5 19.36 -24.61 -19.51
N LEU A 6 19.23 -23.35 -19.16
CA LEU A 6 19.56 -22.86 -17.83
C LEU A 6 18.53 -23.50 -16.89
N GLY A 7 18.89 -24.73 -16.51
CA GLY A 7 17.98 -25.63 -15.90
C GLY A 7 17.68 -25.29 -14.47
N SER A 8 16.81 -26.07 -13.93
CA SER A 8 16.28 -26.15 -12.58
C SER A 8 17.25 -25.92 -11.40
N SER A 9 18.57 -25.94 -11.63
CA SER A 9 19.55 -25.68 -10.56
C SER A 9 19.67 -24.21 -10.18
N GLY A 10 19.38 -23.26 -11.09
CA GLY A 10 19.31 -21.83 -10.79
C GLY A 10 18.06 -21.46 -9.98
N ASN A 11 16.96 -22.14 -10.25
CA ASN A 11 15.70 -21.95 -9.52
C ASN A 11 15.75 -22.49 -8.08
N GLN A 12 16.49 -23.57 -7.83
CA GLN A 12 16.64 -24.09 -6.47
C GLN A 12 17.45 -23.15 -5.58
N GLY A 13 18.42 -22.42 -6.14
CA GLY A 13 19.16 -21.39 -5.43
C GLY A 13 18.31 -20.15 -5.13
N ALA A 14 17.47 -19.73 -6.07
CA ALA A 14 16.53 -18.62 -5.88
C ALA A 14 15.42 -18.97 -4.89
N GLY A 15 14.87 -20.18 -4.95
CA GLY A 15 13.86 -20.67 -4.00
C GLY A 15 14.40 -20.85 -2.57
N ALA A 16 15.72 -21.07 -2.40
CA ALA A 16 16.35 -21.09 -1.08
C ALA A 16 16.63 -19.69 -0.52
N PHE A 17 16.75 -18.67 -1.39
CA PHE A 17 16.97 -17.29 -0.95
C PHE A 17 15.66 -16.62 -0.53
N TYR A 18 14.59 -16.75 -1.31
CA TYR A 18 13.30 -16.19 -1.00
C TYR A 18 12.43 -17.18 -0.22
N SER A 19 11.96 -16.78 0.96
CA SER A 19 10.98 -17.56 1.73
C SER A 19 9.57 -17.44 1.13
N HIS A 20 9.31 -16.38 0.39
CA HIS A 20 8.09 -16.11 -0.37
C HIS A 20 8.44 -15.44 -1.69
N GLN A 21 7.82 -15.89 -2.77
CA GLN A 21 7.98 -15.30 -4.10
C GLN A 21 6.66 -14.67 -4.54
N ILE A 22 6.75 -13.45 -5.03
CA ILE A 22 5.62 -12.75 -5.64
C ILE A 22 5.70 -12.98 -7.14
N GLU A 23 4.75 -13.72 -7.69
CA GLU A 23 4.79 -14.19 -9.07
C GLU A 23 4.13 -13.19 -10.05
N GLN A 24 3.23 -12.33 -9.56
CA GLN A 24 2.40 -11.48 -10.40
C GLN A 24 2.38 -10.02 -9.91
N SER A 25 2.06 -9.12 -10.82
CA SER A 25 1.84 -7.71 -10.53
C SER A 25 0.79 -7.11 -11.46
N ALA A 26 0.06 -6.12 -10.98
CA ALA A 26 -0.81 -5.28 -11.79
C ALA A 26 -0.05 -4.04 -12.26
N ARG A 27 -0.29 -3.61 -13.49
CA ARG A 27 0.17 -2.32 -14.03
C ARG A 27 -0.92 -1.28 -13.83
N LEU A 28 -0.60 -0.21 -13.11
CA LEU A 28 -1.41 1.01 -13.10
C LEU A 28 -0.79 1.99 -14.08
N ASP A 29 -1.61 2.50 -15.00
CA ASP A 29 -1.18 3.36 -16.10
C ASP A 29 -2.05 4.62 -16.13
N TYR A 30 -1.37 5.76 -16.05
CA TYR A 30 -2.03 7.05 -16.10
C TYR A 30 -2.80 7.28 -17.41
N ALA A 31 -2.23 6.84 -18.54
CA ALA A 31 -2.86 7.05 -19.86
C ALA A 31 -4.20 6.31 -19.99
N ASP A 32 -4.32 5.16 -19.33
CA ASP A 32 -5.53 4.34 -19.32
C ASP A 32 -6.42 4.60 -18.11
N ASN A 33 -6.00 5.46 -17.19
CA ASN A 33 -6.68 5.73 -15.93
C ASN A 33 -7.00 4.44 -15.14
N SER A 34 -6.04 3.50 -15.12
CA SER A 34 -6.24 2.18 -14.52
C SER A 34 -6.19 2.26 -12.99
N HIS A 35 -7.21 1.72 -12.36
CA HIS A 35 -7.36 1.70 -10.90
C HIS A 35 -8.21 0.49 -10.47
N PHE A 36 -8.26 0.24 -9.17
CA PHE A 36 -9.15 -0.75 -8.57
C PHE A 36 -10.12 -0.03 -7.62
N ASP A 37 -11.38 -0.43 -7.68
CA ASP A 37 -12.42 0.04 -6.77
C ASP A 37 -12.91 -1.10 -5.87
N ARG A 38 -13.11 -0.79 -4.60
CA ARG A 38 -13.85 -1.65 -3.67
C ARG A 38 -14.94 -0.83 -2.98
N ASN A 39 -16.16 -1.34 -3.02
CA ASN A 39 -17.28 -0.74 -2.32
C ASN A 39 -17.73 -1.65 -1.18
N TYR A 40 -17.49 -1.19 0.05
CA TYR A 40 -17.90 -1.92 1.26
C TYR A 40 -19.37 -1.69 1.63
N GLY A 41 -20.07 -0.76 0.95
CA GLY A 41 -21.39 -0.31 1.37
C GLY A 41 -21.35 0.62 2.59
N ASP A 42 -22.42 1.37 2.78
CA ASP A 42 -22.55 2.27 3.93
C ASP A 42 -22.87 1.45 5.19
N GLY A 43 -22.23 1.81 6.31
CA GLY A 43 -22.48 1.22 7.62
C GLY A 43 -21.69 -0.07 7.91
N THR A 44 -20.78 -0.48 7.04
CA THR A 44 -19.81 -1.53 7.35
C THR A 44 -18.55 -0.89 7.89
N ASP A 45 -18.40 -0.82 9.21
CA ASP A 45 -17.25 -0.18 9.85
C ASP A 45 -16.32 -1.22 10.48
N GLY A 46 -15.02 -0.97 10.35
CA GLY A 46 -13.92 -1.64 11.03
C GLY A 46 -13.27 -0.73 12.07
N SER A 47 -11.95 -0.82 12.23
CA SER A 47 -11.20 0.04 13.14
C SER A 47 -10.68 1.28 12.40
N ASN A 48 -11.03 2.45 12.90
CA ASN A 48 -10.47 3.72 12.41
C ASN A 48 -9.26 4.21 13.23
N THR A 49 -8.75 3.38 14.11
CA THR A 49 -7.58 3.68 14.96
C THR A 49 -6.41 2.74 14.73
N ASP A 50 -6.70 1.46 14.42
CA ASP A 50 -5.70 0.42 14.27
C ASP A 50 -5.81 -0.18 12.87
N PHE A 51 -4.77 -0.03 12.06
CA PHE A 51 -4.73 -0.61 10.73
C PHE A 51 -3.30 -0.71 10.19
N THR A 52 -3.13 -1.54 9.18
CA THR A 52 -1.86 -1.67 8.48
C THR A 52 -2.08 -1.77 6.98
N LEU A 53 -1.25 -1.08 6.21
CA LEU A 53 -1.18 -1.17 4.76
C LEU A 53 0.21 -1.66 4.35
N SER A 54 0.28 -2.60 3.42
CA SER A 54 1.53 -3.01 2.81
C SER A 54 1.41 -3.04 1.29
N PHE A 55 2.44 -2.55 0.61
CA PHE A 55 2.51 -2.47 -0.84
C PHE A 55 3.91 -2.87 -1.31
N TRP A 56 3.99 -3.73 -2.32
CA TRP A 56 5.18 -3.89 -3.14
C TRP A 56 5.01 -3.10 -4.43
N ILE A 57 5.87 -2.11 -4.64
CA ILE A 57 5.71 -1.09 -5.68
C ILE A 57 6.98 -0.97 -6.50
N LYS A 58 6.78 -0.75 -7.82
CA LYS A 58 7.81 -0.23 -8.72
C LYS A 58 7.21 0.93 -9.49
N ARG A 59 7.62 2.15 -9.16
CA ARG A 59 7.21 3.35 -9.90
C ARG A 59 7.96 3.40 -11.22
N VAL A 60 7.27 3.71 -12.30
CA VAL A 60 7.89 3.76 -13.64
C VAL A 60 7.66 5.08 -14.37
N GLY A 61 6.84 5.96 -13.80
CA GLY A 61 6.54 7.26 -14.41
C GLY A 61 5.81 8.22 -13.45
N ARG A 62 5.25 9.29 -14.03
CA ARG A 62 4.51 10.34 -13.29
C ARG A 62 5.34 11.02 -12.19
N PHE A 63 6.65 11.09 -12.37
CA PHE A 63 7.50 11.86 -11.45
C PHE A 63 7.25 13.36 -11.62
N GLY A 64 7.22 14.09 -10.50
CA GLY A 64 6.92 15.52 -10.50
C GLY A 64 5.43 15.86 -10.62
N SER A 65 4.55 14.88 -10.53
CA SER A 65 3.09 15.07 -10.51
C SER A 65 2.50 14.41 -9.27
N THR A 66 1.42 14.98 -8.74
CA THR A 66 0.65 14.31 -7.68
C THR A 66 0.10 12.99 -8.21
N SER A 67 0.28 11.94 -7.46
CA SER A 67 -0.19 10.59 -7.78
C SER A 67 -0.73 9.93 -6.52
N ILE A 68 -1.94 9.37 -6.61
CA ILE A 68 -2.63 8.78 -5.46
C ILE A 68 -2.49 7.27 -5.50
N LEU A 69 -1.96 6.70 -4.41
CA LEU A 69 -1.82 5.26 -4.25
C LEU A 69 -3.12 4.64 -3.75
N ILE A 70 -3.70 5.20 -2.69
CA ILE A 70 -4.97 4.73 -2.13
C ILE A 70 -5.77 5.88 -1.54
N ASN A 71 -7.08 5.85 -1.78
CA ASN A 71 -8.01 6.88 -1.36
C ASN A 71 -9.32 6.25 -0.85
N PRO A 72 -9.47 6.00 0.46
CA PRO A 72 -10.76 5.68 1.04
C PRO A 72 -11.67 6.92 1.03
N ARG A 73 -12.94 6.70 0.65
CA ARG A 73 -13.93 7.74 0.43
C ARG A 73 -15.21 7.43 1.17
N ASP A 74 -15.94 8.47 1.53
CA ASP A 74 -17.31 8.35 2.01
C ASP A 74 -18.22 7.86 0.87
N GLY A 75 -18.85 6.72 1.07
CA GLY A 75 -19.71 6.08 0.07
C GLY A 75 -20.92 6.94 -0.33
N THR A 76 -21.38 7.79 0.57
CA THR A 76 -22.60 8.62 0.37
C THR A 76 -22.29 9.92 -0.37
N SER A 77 -21.22 10.60 0.00
CA SER A 77 -20.88 11.93 -0.54
C SER A 77 -19.81 11.90 -1.62
N GLY A 78 -19.13 10.78 -1.77
CA GLY A 78 -17.98 10.65 -2.63
C GLY A 78 -16.77 11.49 -2.19
N THR A 79 -16.81 12.06 -0.98
CA THR A 79 -15.74 12.89 -0.43
C THR A 79 -14.54 12.03 -0.06
N ALA A 80 -13.35 12.44 -0.47
CA ALA A 80 -12.12 11.82 -0.01
C ALA A 80 -11.95 12.03 1.49
N LEU A 81 -11.66 10.97 2.21
CA LEU A 81 -11.47 10.99 3.67
C LEU A 81 -10.01 10.91 4.06
N ASN A 82 -9.26 10.02 3.40
CA ASN A 82 -7.81 9.96 3.47
C ASN A 82 -7.23 9.93 2.06
N GLU A 83 -6.01 10.36 1.92
CA GLU A 83 -5.28 10.38 0.66
C GLU A 83 -3.83 10.00 0.92
N VAL A 84 -3.38 8.96 0.26
CA VAL A 84 -2.02 8.44 0.40
C VAL A 84 -1.39 8.35 -0.98
N GLY A 85 -0.21 8.93 -1.13
CA GLY A 85 0.43 8.97 -2.45
C GLY A 85 1.71 9.78 -2.48
N TRP A 86 2.03 10.33 -3.65
CA TRP A 86 3.22 11.16 -3.87
C TRP A 86 2.82 12.54 -4.35
N ASP A 87 3.49 13.56 -3.80
CA ASP A 87 3.33 14.94 -4.22
C ASP A 87 4.20 15.28 -5.45
N THR A 88 4.12 16.53 -5.91
CA THR A 88 4.92 17.05 -7.04
C THR A 88 6.43 17.06 -6.78
N SER A 89 6.86 16.95 -5.53
CA SER A 89 8.26 16.76 -5.15
C SER A 89 8.68 15.29 -5.13
N ASN A 90 7.74 14.36 -5.40
CA ASN A 90 7.88 12.91 -5.27
C ASN A 90 8.12 12.43 -3.82
N GLN A 91 7.72 13.22 -2.84
CA GLN A 91 7.69 12.80 -1.46
C GLN A 91 6.41 12.02 -1.20
N PHE A 92 6.51 10.93 -0.44
CA PHE A 92 5.34 10.14 -0.06
C PHE A 92 4.63 10.81 1.10
N TYR A 93 3.29 10.85 1.05
CA TYR A 93 2.48 11.49 2.08
C TYR A 93 1.27 10.66 2.49
N PHE A 94 0.82 10.93 3.70
CA PHE A 94 -0.45 10.48 4.26
C PHE A 94 -1.23 11.73 4.70
N ASN A 95 -2.35 12.00 4.03
CA ASN A 95 -3.21 13.15 4.30
C ASN A 95 -4.51 12.72 4.98
N ASN A 96 -5.03 13.60 5.82
CA ASN A 96 -6.43 13.62 6.19
C ASN A 96 -7.15 14.64 5.29
N SER A 97 -7.75 14.15 4.22
CA SER A 97 -8.38 15.01 3.21
C SER A 97 -9.64 15.71 3.74
N ASN A 98 -10.28 15.14 4.77
CA ASN A 98 -11.44 15.73 5.40
C ASN A 98 -11.12 17.07 6.10
N SER A 99 -9.91 17.21 6.67
CA SER A 99 -9.43 18.46 7.25
C SER A 99 -8.48 19.24 6.33
N GLY A 100 -8.02 18.61 5.23
CA GLY A 100 -7.01 19.19 4.34
C GLY A 100 -5.58 19.10 4.88
N ASP A 101 -5.37 18.33 5.98
CA ASP A 101 -4.09 18.28 6.67
C ASP A 101 -3.18 17.16 6.16
N THR A 102 -1.91 17.48 5.93
CA THR A 102 -0.87 16.47 5.79
C THR A 102 -0.47 15.98 7.17
N ILE A 103 -0.71 14.69 7.44
CA ILE A 103 -0.37 14.06 8.72
C ILE A 103 1.10 13.67 8.75
N LEU A 104 1.57 12.95 7.72
CA LEU A 104 2.96 12.63 7.51
C LEU A 104 3.39 12.92 6.06
N LYS A 105 4.61 13.44 5.90
CA LYS A 105 5.28 13.54 4.59
C LYS A 105 6.73 13.14 4.77
N THR A 106 7.24 12.26 3.92
CA THR A 106 8.60 11.75 4.01
C THR A 106 9.65 12.80 3.58
N ASN A 107 10.86 12.73 4.15
CA ASN A 107 12.02 13.45 3.60
C ASN A 107 12.51 12.83 2.30
N ALA A 108 12.43 11.49 2.20
CA ALA A 108 12.86 10.79 1.00
C ALA A 108 11.96 11.07 -0.20
N VAL A 109 12.55 11.04 -1.37
CA VAL A 109 11.90 11.20 -2.67
C VAL A 109 11.98 9.90 -3.47
N PHE A 110 10.90 9.56 -4.17
CA PHE A 110 10.72 8.29 -4.89
C PHE A 110 10.82 8.54 -6.40
N ARG A 111 12.02 8.53 -6.96
CA ARG A 111 12.30 8.84 -8.38
C ARG A 111 13.00 7.71 -9.14
N ASP A 112 13.29 6.58 -8.47
CA ASP A 112 13.93 5.43 -9.13
C ASP A 112 12.88 4.58 -9.86
N PRO A 113 12.95 4.49 -11.21
CA PRO A 113 12.00 3.68 -11.99
C PRO A 113 12.42 2.21 -12.09
N THR A 114 13.57 1.83 -11.55
CA THR A 114 14.20 0.52 -11.79
C THR A 114 13.95 -0.49 -10.69
N SER A 115 13.75 -0.02 -9.46
CA SER A 115 13.73 -0.87 -8.26
C SER A 115 12.33 -1.09 -7.73
N TRP A 116 12.05 -2.33 -7.31
CA TRP A 116 10.94 -2.65 -6.42
C TRP A 116 11.26 -2.22 -5.00
N PHE A 117 10.26 -1.73 -4.29
CA PHE A 117 10.35 -1.43 -2.87
C PHE A 117 9.05 -1.81 -2.16
N ASN A 118 9.17 -2.06 -0.86
CA ASN A 118 8.05 -2.31 0.02
C ASN A 118 7.76 -1.07 0.86
N LEU A 119 6.53 -0.57 0.81
CA LEU A 119 6.01 0.43 1.74
C LEU A 119 5.05 -0.24 2.72
N VAL A 120 5.26 0.01 4.01
CA VAL A 120 4.32 -0.38 5.07
C VAL A 120 3.90 0.87 5.82
N ILE A 121 2.61 1.02 6.03
CA ILE A 121 2.01 2.07 6.87
C ILE A 121 1.37 1.37 8.05
N SER A 122 1.84 1.65 9.26
CA SER A 122 1.33 1.09 10.51
C SER A 122 0.65 2.18 11.33
N ALA A 123 -0.58 1.96 11.73
CA ALA A 123 -1.37 2.90 12.52
C ALA A 123 -1.83 2.28 13.84
N ASP A 124 -1.49 2.93 14.95
CA ASP A 124 -2.01 2.75 16.31
C ASP A 124 -2.34 4.16 16.84
N LEU A 125 -3.46 4.72 16.34
CA LEU A 125 -3.78 6.14 16.53
C LEU A 125 -4.18 6.48 17.98
N ASN A 126 -4.49 5.47 18.79
CA ASN A 126 -4.74 5.61 20.24
C ASN A 126 -3.47 5.56 21.07
N ASN A 127 -2.30 5.37 20.47
CA ASN A 127 -1.04 5.29 21.21
C ASN A 127 -0.80 6.56 22.01
N GLY A 128 -0.40 6.40 23.28
CA GLY A 128 -0.09 7.52 24.16
C GLY A 128 1.16 8.31 23.74
N THR A 129 2.04 7.69 22.97
CA THR A 129 3.24 8.32 22.41
C THR A 129 2.96 8.76 20.98
N ASN A 130 2.95 10.06 20.73
CA ASN A 130 2.58 10.63 19.42
C ASN A 130 3.38 10.04 18.24
N SER A 131 4.69 9.84 18.41
CA SER A 131 5.57 9.27 17.37
C SER A 131 5.26 7.82 17.03
N GLU A 132 4.50 7.11 17.86
CA GLU A 132 4.12 5.72 17.63
C GLU A 132 2.78 5.57 16.89
N ARG A 133 1.98 6.65 16.77
CA ARG A 133 0.62 6.59 16.23
C ARG A 133 0.53 6.21 14.76
N LEU A 134 1.40 6.76 13.94
CA LEU A 134 1.41 6.50 12.50
C LEU A 134 2.87 6.44 12.05
N LYS A 135 3.25 5.36 11.37
CA LYS A 135 4.61 5.15 10.86
C LYS A 135 4.58 4.70 9.42
N ILE A 136 5.55 5.17 8.65
CA ILE A 136 5.79 4.74 7.28
C ILE A 136 7.16 4.10 7.22
N TYR A 137 7.20 2.87 6.71
CA TYR A 137 8.43 2.10 6.54
C TYR A 137 8.73 1.90 5.06
N LEU A 138 9.99 2.05 4.70
CA LEU A 138 10.53 1.70 3.40
C LEU A 138 11.51 0.53 3.57
N ASN A 139 11.22 -0.60 2.94
CA ASN A 139 12.05 -1.81 3.00
C ASN A 139 12.46 -2.16 4.44
N GLY A 140 11.48 -2.18 5.35
CA GLY A 140 11.66 -2.54 6.75
C GLY A 140 12.17 -1.43 7.67
N SER A 141 12.62 -0.28 7.15
CA SER A 141 13.16 0.83 7.94
C SER A 141 12.16 1.97 8.05
N GLU A 142 11.93 2.49 9.27
CA GLU A 142 11.08 3.67 9.46
C GLU A 142 11.68 4.89 8.74
N MET A 143 10.84 5.63 8.06
CA MET A 143 11.24 6.83 7.33
C MET A 143 11.34 8.03 8.25
N THR A 144 12.10 9.03 7.85
CA THR A 144 12.09 10.36 8.47
C THR A 144 11.13 11.28 7.74
N TYR A 145 10.61 12.29 8.43
CA TYR A 145 9.50 13.09 7.95
C TYR A 145 9.87 14.57 7.81
N ALA A 146 9.46 15.16 6.68
CA ALA A 146 9.48 16.59 6.43
C ALA A 146 8.26 17.29 7.07
N THR A 147 7.14 16.57 7.19
CA THR A 147 5.95 17.00 7.95
C THR A 147 5.58 15.89 8.90
N ASP A 148 5.35 16.23 10.17
CA ASP A 148 4.93 15.31 11.23
C ASP A 148 3.87 15.97 12.12
N ASN A 149 2.62 15.67 11.83
CA ASN A 149 1.43 16.15 12.54
C ASN A 149 0.68 15.01 13.25
N ARG A 150 1.35 13.86 13.48
CA ARG A 150 0.77 12.66 14.12
C ARG A 150 0.17 12.95 15.50
N GLY A 151 0.70 13.94 16.22
CA GLY A 151 0.29 14.24 17.57
C GLY A 151 -1.19 14.61 17.72
N SER A 152 -1.80 15.18 16.70
CA SER A 152 -3.22 15.53 16.67
C SER A 152 -4.10 14.50 15.96
N TYR A 153 -3.51 13.48 15.33
CA TYR A 153 -4.21 12.49 14.53
C TYR A 153 -4.52 11.25 15.37
N THR A 154 -5.75 11.17 15.90
CA THR A 154 -6.19 10.12 16.82
C THR A 154 -7.24 9.17 16.24
N SER A 155 -7.71 9.44 15.02
CA SER A 155 -8.60 8.56 14.28
C SER A 155 -8.50 8.85 12.78
N ALA A 156 -8.55 7.80 11.98
CA ALA A 156 -8.61 7.94 10.52
C ALA A 156 -10.00 8.38 10.07
N ALA A 157 -10.06 9.24 9.07
CA ALA A 157 -11.32 9.68 8.52
C ALA A 157 -11.96 8.62 7.60
N GLY A 158 -11.14 7.86 6.84
CA GLY A 158 -11.60 6.91 5.83
C GLY A 158 -11.17 5.47 6.08
N PHE A 159 -9.94 5.23 6.56
CA PHE A 159 -9.53 3.88 6.92
C PHE A 159 -10.37 3.36 8.09
N GLY A 160 -10.80 2.10 8.00
CA GLY A 160 -11.73 1.49 8.96
C GLY A 160 -13.18 1.93 8.82
N ARG A 161 -13.53 2.58 7.71
CA ARG A 161 -14.93 2.94 7.40
C ARG A 161 -15.38 2.26 6.11
N GLY A 162 -16.64 1.86 6.09
CA GLY A 162 -17.32 1.46 4.87
C GLY A 162 -17.39 2.61 3.87
N GLY A 163 -17.75 2.29 2.65
CA GLY A 163 -17.79 3.25 1.56
C GLY A 163 -16.97 2.78 0.37
N SER A 164 -16.66 3.67 -0.54
CA SER A 164 -15.93 3.36 -1.77
C SER A 164 -14.45 3.67 -1.62
N TRP A 165 -13.61 2.69 -1.84
CA TRP A 165 -12.15 2.83 -1.78
C TRP A 165 -11.57 2.71 -3.18
N VAL A 166 -10.63 3.59 -3.51
CA VAL A 166 -9.94 3.58 -4.80
C VAL A 166 -8.45 3.32 -4.57
N LEU A 167 -7.92 2.29 -5.23
CA LEU A 167 -6.50 1.97 -5.26
C LEU A 167 -5.95 2.38 -6.62
N GLY A 168 -5.04 3.35 -6.63
CA GLY A 168 -4.40 3.85 -7.84
C GLY A 168 -5.06 5.08 -8.46
N ASP A 169 -5.98 5.75 -7.78
CA ASP A 169 -6.50 7.07 -8.17
C ASP A 169 -7.13 7.79 -6.98
N TYR A 170 -7.45 9.06 -7.16
CA TYR A 170 -8.22 9.86 -6.22
C TYR A 170 -9.73 9.62 -6.38
N TYR A 171 -10.19 9.51 -7.62
CA TYR A 171 -11.58 9.37 -8.00
C TYR A 171 -11.66 8.86 -9.43
N SER A 172 -12.58 7.95 -9.72
CA SER A 172 -12.68 7.42 -11.08
C SER A 172 -12.87 8.53 -12.11
N GLY A 173 -11.98 8.58 -13.08
CA GLY A 173 -11.98 9.61 -14.12
C GLY A 173 -11.19 10.87 -13.79
N THR A 174 -10.42 10.89 -12.71
CA THR A 174 -9.48 11.98 -12.40
C THR A 174 -8.07 11.67 -12.89
N SER A 175 -7.18 12.66 -12.83
CA SER A 175 -5.84 12.56 -13.40
C SER A 175 -4.75 12.27 -12.35
N TYR A 176 -5.04 11.43 -11.35
CA TYR A 176 -4.11 11.15 -10.25
C TYR A 176 -3.57 9.73 -10.25
N THR A 177 -3.92 8.91 -11.23
CA THR A 177 -3.38 7.56 -11.40
C THR A 177 -1.85 7.59 -11.45
N PRO A 178 -1.13 6.81 -10.64
CA PRO A 178 0.32 6.68 -10.76
C PRO A 178 0.70 5.78 -11.94
N ASP A 179 1.89 6.01 -12.51
CA ASP A 179 2.52 5.03 -13.41
C ASP A 179 3.37 4.09 -12.59
N MET A 180 2.89 2.88 -12.32
CA MET A 180 3.60 1.92 -11.47
C MET A 180 3.16 0.47 -11.73
N TYR A 181 4.00 -0.46 -11.28
CA TYR A 181 3.59 -1.84 -11.00
C TYR A 181 3.31 -1.98 -9.51
N LEU A 182 2.24 -2.71 -9.21
CA LEU A 182 1.82 -3.04 -7.86
C LEU A 182 1.79 -4.57 -7.74
N ALA A 183 2.60 -5.11 -6.83
CA ALA A 183 2.67 -6.54 -6.55
C ALA A 183 2.34 -6.75 -5.07
N GLU A 184 1.40 -7.61 -4.77
CA GLU A 184 0.84 -7.82 -3.44
C GLU A 184 0.50 -6.53 -2.68
N HIS A 185 -0.77 -6.27 -2.55
CA HIS A 185 -1.27 -5.21 -1.69
C HIS A 185 -2.14 -5.80 -0.59
N VAL A 186 -1.84 -5.40 0.64
CA VAL A 186 -2.55 -5.86 1.84
C VAL A 186 -3.09 -4.66 2.59
N TYR A 187 -4.35 -4.74 2.97
CA TYR A 187 -4.95 -3.91 4.00
C TYR A 187 -5.37 -4.79 5.18
N ILE A 188 -4.93 -4.44 6.36
CA ILE A 188 -5.30 -5.07 7.62
C ILE A 188 -6.15 -4.09 8.42
N ASP A 189 -7.34 -4.50 8.78
CA ASP A 189 -8.27 -3.75 9.60
C ASP A 189 -8.21 -4.22 11.06
N GLY A 190 -8.10 -3.27 11.99
CA GLY A 190 -8.16 -3.54 13.43
C GLY A 190 -6.87 -4.08 14.05
N THR A 191 -5.76 -4.16 13.30
CA THR A 191 -4.48 -4.62 13.83
C THR A 191 -3.33 -3.80 13.28
N THR A 192 -2.43 -3.38 14.18
CA THR A 192 -1.17 -2.71 13.84
C THR A 192 -0.05 -3.73 13.76
N TYR A 193 0.42 -4.00 12.53
CA TYR A 193 1.59 -4.84 12.28
C TYR A 193 2.82 -3.99 11.93
N GLY A 194 3.99 -4.43 12.36
CA GLY A 194 5.27 -3.89 11.91
C GLY A 194 5.67 -4.41 10.52
N PRO A 195 6.72 -3.81 9.90
CA PRO A 195 7.18 -4.19 8.57
C PRO A 195 7.65 -5.66 8.48
N ASP A 196 8.14 -6.24 9.58
CA ASP A 196 8.61 -7.63 9.64
C ASP A 196 7.52 -8.67 9.39
N SER A 197 6.25 -8.25 9.39
CA SER A 197 5.12 -9.10 9.01
C SER A 197 5.01 -9.27 7.48
N PHE A 198 5.60 -8.36 6.69
CA PHE A 198 5.48 -8.29 5.24
C PHE A 198 6.79 -8.54 4.50
N GLY A 199 7.91 -8.49 5.21
CA GLY A 199 9.22 -8.72 4.64
C GLY A 199 10.26 -9.08 5.70
N GLU A 200 11.44 -9.44 5.24
CA GLU A 200 12.60 -9.73 6.06
C GLU A 200 13.90 -9.30 5.36
N THR A 201 14.95 -9.03 6.13
CA THR A 201 16.28 -8.78 5.55
C THR A 201 17.05 -10.09 5.44
N LYS A 202 17.46 -10.43 4.21
CA LYS A 202 18.30 -11.58 3.95
C LYS A 202 19.46 -11.21 3.04
N GLY A 203 20.68 -11.47 3.47
CA GLY A 203 21.88 -11.07 2.72
C GLY A 203 21.98 -9.55 2.48
N GLY A 204 21.43 -8.73 3.36
CA GLY A 204 21.40 -7.27 3.21
C GLY A 204 20.30 -6.75 2.27
N VAL A 205 19.43 -7.61 1.76
CA VAL A 205 18.32 -7.26 0.88
C VAL A 205 16.99 -7.49 1.60
N TRP A 206 16.08 -6.51 1.49
CA TRP A 206 14.70 -6.66 1.97
C TRP A 206 13.91 -7.50 0.97
N ILE A 207 13.36 -8.62 1.42
CA ILE A 207 12.61 -9.57 0.60
C ILE A 207 11.22 -9.82 1.17
N PRO A 208 10.24 -10.22 0.33
CA PRO A 208 8.87 -10.45 0.78
C PRO A 208 8.75 -11.68 1.68
N LYS A 209 7.78 -11.61 2.60
CA LYS A 209 7.30 -12.72 3.43
C LYS A 209 5.86 -13.03 3.10
N SER A 210 5.47 -14.31 3.28
CA SER A 210 4.07 -14.72 3.18
C SER A 210 3.22 -14.05 4.27
N VAL A 211 2.08 -13.50 3.88
CA VAL A 211 1.09 -12.89 4.78
C VAL A 211 -0.08 -13.82 5.11
N SER A 212 -0.02 -15.08 4.68
CA SER A 212 -1.11 -16.07 4.84
C SER A 212 -1.49 -16.36 6.30
N GLY A 213 -0.60 -16.04 7.25
CA GLY A 213 -0.85 -16.23 8.69
C GLY A 213 -1.38 -14.99 9.40
N LEU A 214 -1.60 -13.87 8.70
CA LEU A 214 -2.09 -12.64 9.30
C LEU A 214 -3.62 -12.64 9.39
N THR A 215 -4.14 -11.90 10.38
CA THR A 215 -5.57 -11.64 10.51
C THR A 215 -5.91 -10.34 9.80
N PHE A 216 -6.79 -10.39 8.80
CA PHE A 216 -7.10 -9.23 7.96
C PHE A 216 -8.15 -8.29 8.56
N GLY A 217 -8.99 -8.79 9.49
CA GLY A 217 -10.07 -8.00 10.10
C GLY A 217 -11.29 -7.86 9.18
N THR A 218 -12.25 -7.01 9.55
CA THR A 218 -13.56 -6.93 8.89
C THR A 218 -13.48 -6.33 7.48
N LEU A 219 -12.73 -5.25 7.31
CA LEU A 219 -12.57 -4.56 6.01
C LEU A 219 -11.26 -4.94 5.31
N GLY A 220 -10.44 -5.79 5.94
CA GLY A 220 -9.14 -6.16 5.40
C GLY A 220 -9.22 -7.00 4.14
N TYR A 221 -8.22 -6.88 3.27
CA TYR A 221 -8.11 -7.62 2.03
C TYR A 221 -6.65 -7.90 1.65
N TYR A 222 -6.48 -8.86 0.73
CA TYR A 222 -5.18 -9.23 0.18
C TYR A 222 -5.27 -9.42 -1.33
N LEU A 223 -4.66 -8.52 -2.09
CA LEU A 223 -4.62 -8.57 -3.55
C LEU A 223 -3.28 -9.14 -4.01
N LYS A 224 -3.31 -10.28 -4.67
CA LYS A 224 -2.14 -10.96 -5.26
C LYS A 224 -1.97 -10.67 -6.74
N PHE A 225 -3.04 -10.22 -7.41
CA PHE A 225 -3.07 -9.99 -8.85
C PHE A 225 -2.79 -11.26 -9.70
N GLU A 226 -3.08 -12.44 -9.16
CA GLU A 226 -2.81 -13.74 -9.79
C GLU A 226 -3.90 -14.17 -10.78
N ASP A 227 -5.13 -13.72 -10.59
CA ASP A 227 -6.25 -14.07 -11.46
C ASP A 227 -6.34 -13.10 -12.63
N SER A 228 -5.91 -13.55 -13.82
CA SER A 228 -5.94 -12.71 -15.03
C SER A 228 -7.37 -12.36 -15.50
N SER A 229 -8.39 -13.06 -15.02
CA SER A 229 -9.80 -12.75 -15.30
C SER A 229 -10.39 -11.74 -14.33
N ASN A 230 -9.82 -11.62 -13.13
CA ASN A 230 -10.18 -10.67 -12.09
C ASN A 230 -8.97 -10.31 -11.24
N LEU A 231 -8.18 -9.32 -11.69
CA LEU A 231 -6.98 -8.88 -10.97
C LEU A 231 -7.28 -8.36 -9.54
N GLY A 232 -8.52 -7.91 -9.29
CA GLY A 232 -8.97 -7.43 -7.99
C GLY A 232 -9.44 -8.53 -7.03
N ASN A 233 -9.26 -9.81 -7.39
CA ASN A 233 -9.68 -10.94 -6.54
C ASN A 233 -9.01 -10.90 -5.17
N ASP A 234 -9.82 -10.94 -4.11
CA ASP A 234 -9.37 -10.90 -2.72
C ASP A 234 -8.96 -12.30 -2.24
N SER A 235 -7.76 -12.42 -1.72
CA SER A 235 -7.20 -13.66 -1.18
C SER A 235 -7.19 -13.70 0.36
N SER A 236 -7.82 -12.74 1.02
CA SER A 236 -7.90 -12.68 2.48
C SER A 236 -8.92 -13.67 3.07
N GLY A 237 -9.92 -14.04 2.29
CA GLY A 237 -11.08 -14.83 2.74
C GLY A 237 -12.23 -13.99 3.30
N ASN A 238 -12.22 -12.69 3.09
CA ASN A 238 -13.25 -11.73 3.51
C ASN A 238 -14.26 -11.38 2.38
N ASP A 239 -14.39 -12.21 1.36
CA ASP A 239 -15.33 -12.02 0.24
C ASP A 239 -16.80 -12.24 0.64
#